data_389d9e1cedf68794ddb038043364fb69
#
_entry.id   389d9e1cedf68794ddb038043364fb69
#
_cell.length_a   1.000
_cell.length_b   1.000
_cell.length_c   1.000
_cell.angle_alpha   90.00
_cell.angle_beta   90.00
_cell.angle_gamma   90.00
#
_symmetry.space_group_name_H-M   'P 1'
#
loop_
_entity.id
_entity.type
_entity.pdbx_description
1 polymer ?
#
loop_
_entity_poly.entity_id
_entity_poly.type
_entity_poly.pdbx_seq_one_letter_code
_entity_poly.pdbx_strand_id
1 'polypeptide(L)'
;MKKFEKKYVIGAFLIIIIVVLSILLSPSPEPEQISYNQFLEAVEEGVVEKVYLDNSSDQIIGEYNGGLVFVTDNPRIDSLKEFLLVQDIAVEEKSRLMQGEQLVSMVLSLGMIGVLLVYAKRNVSKQKQGMSGKSIFSAILPENVNTGFADVAGNDEAKESIQEIVDFIKNPEKYAQYGARLPRGIIFYGSPGTGKTLMAKAVAGESGVPFIAVSGSDFVQMYVGVGASRIRDLFKKARCYGKCVIFIDEIDALGKKRDGGLDGGGNDERDQTLNALLSEMSGFEDNEGIVVIAATNRMDSIDEALLRPGRFDRHIEIQLPDIQSRLKILEHHAKNKPLDKNVDLTKLARQTVYFSGAKLENLLNEAAIQAARRSVDSIQVEDIERAFY
;
A
#
# COMPACT_ATOMS: atom_id res chain seq x y z
N MET A 1 -13.54 -2.83 26.61
CA MET A 1 -13.88 -4.26 26.49
C MET A 1 -12.81 -5.14 25.81
N LYS A 2 -11.96 -4.68 24.91
CA LYS A 2 -10.96 -5.52 24.16
C LYS A 2 -9.75 -6.05 24.95
N LYS A 3 -9.52 -5.61 26.18
CA LYS A 3 -8.38 -6.06 27.01
C LYS A 3 -8.69 -7.31 27.85
N PHE A 4 -9.98 -7.58 28.08
CA PHE A 4 -10.46 -8.71 28.87
C PHE A 4 -10.41 -10.04 28.10
N GLU A 5 -10.74 -10.04 26.80
CA GLU A 5 -10.74 -11.26 25.96
C GLU A 5 -9.35 -11.88 25.77
N LYS A 6 -8.27 -11.08 25.77
CA LYS A 6 -6.91 -11.58 25.59
C LYS A 6 -6.43 -12.46 26.74
N LYS A 7 -6.82 -12.14 27.97
CA LYS A 7 -6.42 -12.93 29.16
C LYS A 7 -7.08 -14.31 29.18
N TYR A 8 -8.33 -14.39 28.76
CA TYR A 8 -9.06 -15.66 28.72
C TYR A 8 -8.58 -16.60 27.62
N VAL A 9 -8.22 -16.09 26.45
CA VAL A 9 -7.66 -16.90 25.36
C VAL A 9 -6.28 -17.46 25.73
N ILE A 10 -5.42 -16.65 26.37
CA ILE A 10 -4.11 -17.09 26.85
C ILE A 10 -4.30 -18.09 28.01
N GLY A 11 -5.23 -17.86 28.92
CA GLY A 11 -5.56 -18.77 30.01
C GLY A 11 -6.08 -20.11 29.53
N ALA A 12 -6.99 -20.15 28.58
CA ALA A 12 -7.50 -21.37 27.97
C ALA A 12 -6.40 -22.19 27.27
N PHE A 13 -5.49 -21.51 26.58
CA PHE A 13 -4.34 -22.16 25.91
C PHE A 13 -3.34 -22.76 26.92
N LEU A 14 -3.10 -22.07 28.03
CA LEU A 14 -2.25 -22.58 29.12
C LEU A 14 -2.89 -23.80 29.79
N ILE A 15 -4.20 -23.81 30.01
CA ILE A 15 -4.93 -24.94 30.57
C ILE A 15 -4.84 -26.16 29.63
N ILE A 16 -5.00 -25.97 28.32
CA ILE A 16 -4.87 -27.07 27.35
C ILE A 16 -3.44 -27.63 27.35
N ILE A 17 -2.42 -26.78 27.41
CA ILE A 17 -1.03 -27.24 27.52
C ILE A 17 -0.79 -28.03 28.80
N ILE A 18 -1.30 -27.58 29.93
CA ILE A 18 -1.16 -28.26 31.22
C ILE A 18 -1.85 -29.63 31.19
N VAL A 19 -3.04 -29.73 30.63
CA VAL A 19 -3.77 -31.00 30.51
C VAL A 19 -3.05 -31.96 29.58
N VAL A 20 -2.55 -31.50 28.43
CA VAL A 20 -1.75 -32.33 27.51
C VAL A 20 -0.43 -32.79 28.17
N LEU A 21 0.25 -31.90 28.89
CA LEU A 21 1.46 -32.21 29.59
C LEU A 21 1.19 -33.21 30.75
N SER A 22 0.08 -33.11 31.45
CA SER A 22 -0.33 -34.05 32.50
C SER A 22 -0.62 -35.45 31.94
N ILE A 23 -1.20 -35.55 30.76
CA ILE A 23 -1.46 -36.82 30.07
C ILE A 23 -0.13 -37.45 29.59
N LEU A 24 0.78 -36.63 29.03
CA LEU A 24 2.11 -37.09 28.56
C LEU A 24 3.06 -37.50 29.68
N LEU A 25 2.92 -36.91 30.87
CA LEU A 25 3.75 -37.20 32.04
C LEU A 25 3.13 -38.26 32.95
N SER A 26 1.96 -38.80 32.67
CA SER A 26 1.40 -39.91 33.41
C SER A 26 2.22 -41.16 33.09
N PRO A 27 2.89 -41.77 34.06
CA PRO A 27 3.65 -42.99 33.81
C PRO A 27 2.66 -44.11 33.49
N SER A 28 2.63 -44.57 32.27
CA SER A 28 2.02 -45.87 31.92
C SER A 28 2.97 -46.93 32.48
N PRO A 29 2.47 -47.95 33.23
CA PRO A 29 3.29 -49.05 33.67
C PRO A 29 3.92 -49.72 32.44
N GLU A 30 5.26 -49.91 32.45
CA GLU A 30 5.92 -50.66 31.38
C GLU A 30 5.36 -52.09 31.37
N PRO A 31 4.93 -52.60 30.24
CA PRO A 31 4.40 -53.97 30.14
C PRO A 31 5.54 -54.98 30.44
N GLU A 32 5.23 -55.99 31.19
CA GLU A 32 6.20 -57.07 31.50
C GLU A 32 6.45 -57.89 30.24
N GLN A 33 7.71 -58.04 29.84
CA GLN A 33 8.08 -58.92 28.74
C GLN A 33 8.21 -60.36 29.21
N ILE A 34 7.36 -61.26 28.72
CA ILE A 34 7.38 -62.68 29.02
C ILE A 34 7.62 -63.52 27.76
N SER A 35 8.25 -64.66 27.93
CA SER A 35 8.42 -65.60 26.81
C SER A 35 7.08 -66.24 26.42
N TYR A 36 6.98 -66.67 25.17
CA TYR A 36 5.74 -67.36 24.70
C TYR A 36 5.38 -68.61 25.52
N ASN A 37 6.40 -69.36 26.03
CA ASN A 37 6.15 -70.50 26.89
C ASN A 37 5.56 -70.09 28.24
N GLN A 38 6.04 -69.00 28.86
CA GLN A 38 5.49 -68.48 30.10
C GLN A 38 4.03 -67.95 29.89
N PHE A 39 3.76 -67.41 28.70
CA PHE A 39 2.42 -67.03 28.35
C PHE A 39 1.47 -68.23 28.29
N LEU A 40 1.89 -69.34 27.66
CA LEU A 40 1.10 -70.57 27.62
C LEU A 40 0.85 -71.15 28.98
N GLU A 41 1.86 -71.19 29.89
CA GLU A 41 1.69 -71.61 31.28
C GLU A 41 0.71 -70.71 32.03
N ALA A 42 0.77 -69.39 31.87
CA ALA A 42 -0.15 -68.44 32.48
C ALA A 42 -1.60 -68.60 31.97
N VAL A 43 -1.75 -68.99 30.70
CA VAL A 43 -3.06 -69.33 30.09
C VAL A 43 -3.62 -70.61 30.73
N GLU A 44 -2.79 -71.67 30.90
CA GLU A 44 -3.20 -72.94 31.51
C GLU A 44 -3.50 -72.75 33.01
N GLU A 45 -2.82 -71.92 33.70
CA GLU A 45 -3.06 -71.56 35.13
C GLU A 45 -4.32 -70.68 35.33
N GLY A 46 -4.92 -70.15 34.26
CA GLY A 46 -6.12 -69.29 34.29
C GLY A 46 -5.89 -67.91 34.90
N VAL A 47 -4.63 -67.42 34.91
CA VAL A 47 -4.30 -66.08 35.45
C VAL A 47 -4.37 -64.96 34.39
N VAL A 48 -4.62 -65.30 33.14
CA VAL A 48 -4.79 -64.35 32.03
C VAL A 48 -6.27 -64.04 31.85
N GLU A 49 -6.65 -62.76 31.97
CA GLU A 49 -8.03 -62.28 31.80
C GLU A 49 -8.35 -61.96 30.34
N LYS A 50 -7.42 -61.33 29.65
CA LYS A 50 -7.67 -60.82 28.33
C LYS A 50 -6.41 -60.79 27.44
N VAL A 51 -6.62 -61.08 26.15
CA VAL A 51 -5.55 -61.04 25.15
C VAL A 51 -5.96 -60.25 23.93
N TYR A 52 -5.08 -59.36 23.53
CA TYR A 52 -5.22 -58.52 22.33
C TYR A 52 -4.43 -59.14 21.18
N LEU A 53 -5.11 -59.69 20.20
CA LEU A 53 -4.50 -60.27 19.00
C LEU A 53 -4.53 -59.23 17.86
N ASP A 54 -3.36 -58.95 17.29
CA ASP A 54 -3.20 -58.16 16.07
C ASP A 54 -2.40 -59.03 15.07
N ASN A 55 -3.06 -59.48 14.00
CA ASN A 55 -2.47 -60.32 12.98
C ASN A 55 -1.34 -59.59 12.22
N SER A 56 -1.22 -58.27 12.32
CA SER A 56 -0.14 -57.46 11.72
C SER A 56 1.01 -57.19 12.69
N SER A 57 0.91 -57.51 13.97
CA SER A 57 1.89 -57.28 15.00
C SER A 57 2.73 -58.52 15.27
N ASP A 58 4.03 -58.36 15.49
CA ASP A 58 4.96 -59.40 15.97
C ASP A 58 4.81 -59.75 17.46
N GLN A 59 3.93 -58.99 18.17
CA GLN A 59 3.73 -59.14 19.61
C GLN A 59 2.24 -59.30 19.93
N ILE A 60 2.00 -60.04 21.00
CA ILE A 60 0.71 -60.21 21.65
C ILE A 60 0.76 -59.40 22.94
N ILE A 61 -0.29 -58.64 23.22
CA ILE A 61 -0.46 -57.94 24.51
C ILE A 61 -1.55 -58.64 25.28
N GLY A 62 -1.29 -58.97 26.53
CA GLY A 62 -2.29 -59.56 27.39
C GLY A 62 -2.38 -58.86 28.74
N GLU A 63 -3.43 -59.15 29.47
CA GLU A 63 -3.73 -58.61 30.79
C GLU A 63 -4.00 -59.74 31.77
N TYR A 64 -3.30 -59.72 32.90
CA TYR A 64 -3.58 -60.66 34.02
C TYR A 64 -4.79 -60.25 34.82
N ASN A 65 -5.37 -61.19 35.59
CA ASN A 65 -6.52 -60.98 36.50
C ASN A 65 -6.28 -59.88 37.57
N GLY A 66 -5.23 -59.15 37.53
CA GLY A 66 -4.88 -58.04 38.43
C GLY A 66 -4.63 -56.72 37.72
N GLY A 67 -4.92 -56.65 36.40
CA GLY A 67 -4.73 -55.43 35.59
C GLY A 67 -3.27 -55.14 35.19
N LEU A 68 -2.36 -56.07 35.46
CA LEU A 68 -0.96 -55.98 34.98
C LEU A 68 -0.91 -56.39 33.50
N VAL A 69 -0.23 -55.60 32.68
CA VAL A 69 -0.10 -55.83 31.25
C VAL A 69 1.21 -56.52 30.94
N PHE A 70 1.14 -57.56 30.12
CA PHE A 70 2.34 -58.23 29.59
C PHE A 70 2.38 -58.22 28.07
N VAL A 71 3.57 -58.43 27.55
CA VAL A 71 3.86 -58.55 26.11
C VAL A 71 4.63 -59.82 25.86
N THR A 72 4.22 -60.58 24.84
CA THR A 72 4.88 -61.78 24.37
C THR A 72 4.92 -61.84 22.84
N ASP A 73 5.79 -62.73 22.29
CA ASP A 73 5.94 -62.87 20.85
C ASP A 73 4.69 -63.51 20.24
N ASN A 74 4.31 -63.06 19.06
CA ASN A 74 3.16 -63.57 18.31
C ASN A 74 3.62 -64.65 17.30
N PRO A 75 3.33 -65.94 17.51
CA PRO A 75 3.69 -66.98 16.57
C PRO A 75 2.87 -66.98 15.31
N ARG A 76 1.84 -66.15 15.18
CA ARG A 76 0.95 -66.01 14.04
C ARG A 76 0.29 -67.33 13.58
N ILE A 77 -0.11 -68.15 14.55
CA ILE A 77 -0.74 -69.46 14.31
C ILE A 77 -2.27 -69.21 14.37
N ASP A 78 -3.00 -69.60 13.30
CA ASP A 78 -4.46 -69.40 13.26
C ASP A 78 -5.20 -70.13 14.38
N SER A 79 -4.69 -71.25 14.88
CA SER A 79 -5.27 -72.00 15.97
C SER A 79 -5.11 -71.34 17.35
N LEU A 80 -4.29 -70.32 17.51
CA LEU A 80 -4.07 -69.65 18.80
C LEU A 80 -5.36 -68.98 19.32
N LYS A 81 -6.09 -68.34 18.43
CA LYS A 81 -7.38 -67.71 18.80
C LYS A 81 -8.40 -68.75 19.31
N GLU A 82 -8.51 -69.89 18.59
CA GLU A 82 -9.42 -70.99 19.02
C GLU A 82 -8.97 -71.56 20.35
N PHE A 83 -7.67 -71.76 20.58
CA PHE A 83 -7.13 -72.26 21.82
C PHE A 83 -7.44 -71.33 23.01
N LEU A 84 -7.27 -69.98 22.86
CA LEU A 84 -7.55 -69.03 23.91
C LEU A 84 -9.04 -68.95 24.24
N LEU A 85 -9.92 -69.05 23.20
CA LEU A 85 -11.35 -69.05 23.39
C LEU A 85 -11.86 -70.35 24.11
N VAL A 86 -11.22 -71.50 23.89
CA VAL A 86 -11.53 -72.74 24.60
C VAL A 86 -11.14 -72.64 26.08
N GLN A 87 -10.13 -71.84 26.45
CA GLN A 87 -9.72 -71.60 27.80
C GLN A 87 -10.49 -70.43 28.49
N ASP A 88 -11.61 -70.02 27.91
CA ASP A 88 -12.50 -68.94 28.41
C ASP A 88 -11.83 -67.56 28.57
N ILE A 89 -10.75 -67.31 27.78
CA ILE A 89 -10.02 -66.05 27.82
C ILE A 89 -10.66 -65.10 26.81
N ALA A 90 -10.91 -63.84 27.22
CA ALA A 90 -11.44 -62.81 26.34
C ALA A 90 -10.40 -62.40 25.28
N VAL A 91 -10.68 -62.70 24.00
CA VAL A 91 -9.81 -62.31 22.88
C VAL A 91 -10.41 -61.11 22.18
N GLU A 92 -9.72 -59.98 22.21
CA GLU A 92 -10.08 -58.80 21.47
C GLU A 92 -9.16 -58.65 20.25
N GLU A 93 -9.75 -58.52 19.06
CA GLU A 93 -9.00 -58.12 17.89
C GLU A 93 -8.80 -56.56 17.95
N LYS A 94 -7.54 -56.15 18.01
CA LYS A 94 -7.23 -54.73 17.99
C LYS A 94 -7.57 -54.17 16.62
N SER A 95 -8.82 -53.70 16.47
CA SER A 95 -9.12 -52.86 15.29
C SER A 95 -8.26 -51.62 15.40
N ARG A 96 -7.75 -51.09 14.23
CA ARG A 96 -7.02 -49.83 14.12
C ARG A 96 -7.83 -48.62 14.55
N LEU A 97 -8.33 -48.61 15.77
CA LEU A 97 -8.84 -47.42 16.44
C LEU A 97 -7.63 -46.66 16.90
N MET A 98 -7.48 -45.49 16.33
CA MET A 98 -6.41 -44.50 16.48
C MET A 98 -5.65 -44.61 17.81
N GLN A 99 -4.38 -45.03 17.74
CA GLN A 99 -3.50 -45.01 18.91
C GLN A 99 -3.52 -43.61 19.49
N GLY A 100 -3.54 -43.47 20.82
CA GLY A 100 -3.66 -42.18 21.50
C GLY A 100 -2.66 -41.13 21.03
N GLU A 101 -1.45 -41.56 20.58
CA GLU A 101 -0.43 -40.72 19.96
C GLU A 101 -0.90 -40.04 18.65
N GLN A 102 -1.70 -40.71 17.84
CA GLN A 102 -2.26 -40.11 16.60
C GLN A 102 -3.37 -39.10 16.91
N LEU A 103 -4.17 -39.34 17.94
CA LEU A 103 -5.15 -38.36 18.42
C LEU A 103 -4.47 -37.11 18.98
N VAL A 104 -3.43 -37.27 19.76
CA VAL A 104 -2.64 -36.14 20.32
C VAL A 104 -1.98 -35.34 19.19
N SER A 105 -1.37 -36.01 18.21
CA SER A 105 -0.76 -35.33 17.05
C SER A 105 -1.76 -34.58 16.19
N MET A 106 -2.97 -35.15 16.02
CA MET A 106 -4.06 -34.51 15.27
C MET A 106 -4.59 -33.28 16.02
N VAL A 107 -4.76 -33.32 17.32
CA VAL A 107 -5.18 -32.18 18.15
C VAL A 107 -4.12 -31.07 18.14
N LEU A 108 -2.83 -31.44 18.25
CA LEU A 108 -1.72 -30.48 18.17
C LEU A 108 -1.62 -29.82 16.79
N SER A 109 -1.81 -30.58 15.71
CA SER A 109 -1.79 -30.02 14.34
C SER A 109 -2.96 -29.09 14.09
N LEU A 110 -4.18 -29.44 14.53
CA LEU A 110 -5.35 -28.59 14.46
C LEU A 110 -5.18 -27.31 15.31
N GLY A 111 -4.58 -27.43 16.51
CA GLY A 111 -4.23 -26.29 17.36
C GLY A 111 -3.24 -25.35 16.68
N MET A 112 -2.19 -25.89 16.05
CA MET A 112 -1.19 -25.11 15.33
C MET A 112 -1.81 -24.40 14.10
N ILE A 113 -2.67 -25.08 13.35
CA ILE A 113 -3.42 -24.46 12.22
C ILE A 113 -4.32 -23.34 12.75
N GLY A 114 -5.01 -23.55 13.87
CA GLY A 114 -5.84 -22.51 14.50
C GLY A 114 -5.01 -21.27 14.90
N VAL A 115 -3.83 -21.46 15.50
CA VAL A 115 -2.91 -20.37 15.85
C VAL A 115 -2.41 -19.66 14.60
N LEU A 116 -2.02 -20.40 13.56
CA LEU A 116 -1.59 -19.82 12.27
C LEU A 116 -2.71 -19.02 11.60
N LEU A 117 -3.96 -19.51 11.62
CA LEU A 117 -5.10 -18.76 11.07
C LEU A 117 -5.40 -17.49 11.87
N VAL A 118 -5.32 -17.54 13.20
CA VAL A 118 -5.47 -16.36 14.06
C VAL A 118 -4.33 -15.37 13.83
N TYR A 119 -3.09 -15.87 13.70
CA TYR A 119 -1.91 -15.05 13.39
C TYR A 119 -2.00 -14.44 11.98
N ALA A 120 -2.39 -15.21 10.97
CA ALA A 120 -2.64 -14.73 9.62
C ALA A 120 -3.76 -13.69 9.58
N LYS A 121 -4.91 -13.96 10.23
CA LYS A 121 -6.03 -13.01 10.34
C LYS A 121 -5.61 -11.72 11.07
N ARG A 122 -4.74 -11.82 12.05
CA ARG A 122 -4.22 -10.68 12.81
C ARG A 122 -3.19 -9.87 12.01
N ASN A 123 -2.34 -10.53 11.21
CA ASN A 123 -1.39 -9.85 10.32
C ASN A 123 -2.09 -9.25 9.10
N VAL A 124 -3.07 -9.94 8.52
CA VAL A 124 -3.91 -9.39 7.46
C VAL A 124 -4.75 -8.21 7.97
N SER A 125 -5.26 -8.26 9.22
CA SER A 125 -5.94 -7.10 9.82
C SER A 125 -4.97 -5.95 10.16
N LYS A 126 -3.74 -6.25 10.57
CA LYS A 126 -2.71 -5.22 10.78
C LYS A 126 -2.21 -4.66 9.45
N GLN A 127 -2.11 -5.46 8.41
CA GLN A 127 -1.75 -5.01 7.07
C GLN A 127 -2.87 -4.20 6.43
N LYS A 128 -4.16 -4.56 6.67
CA LYS A 128 -5.31 -3.72 6.30
C LYS A 128 -5.41 -2.44 7.14
N GLN A 129 -5.04 -2.43 8.41
CA GLN A 129 -4.96 -1.23 9.24
C GLN A 129 -3.68 -0.41 8.98
N GLY A 130 -2.58 -1.01 8.57
CA GLY A 130 -1.37 -0.32 8.11
C GLY A 130 -1.52 0.29 6.72
N MET A 131 -2.37 -0.28 5.85
CA MET A 131 -2.74 0.29 4.54
C MET A 131 -3.94 1.24 4.61
N SER A 132 -4.76 1.19 5.67
CA SER A 132 -5.93 2.08 5.84
C SER A 132 -5.73 3.18 6.87
N GLY A 133 -4.55 3.30 7.49
CA GLY A 133 -4.32 4.18 8.65
C GLY A 133 -3.40 5.40 8.41
N LYS A 134 -2.68 5.46 7.29
CA LYS A 134 -2.02 6.67 6.78
C LYS A 134 -2.27 6.68 5.28
N SER A 135 -3.25 7.47 4.86
CA SER A 135 -3.39 7.84 3.45
C SER A 135 -2.02 8.36 2.99
N ILE A 136 -1.44 7.68 2.01
CA ILE A 136 -0.16 8.04 1.40
C ILE A 136 -0.23 9.48 0.85
N PHE A 137 -1.42 9.93 0.54
CA PHE A 137 -1.69 11.26 0.01
C PHE A 137 -2.15 12.20 1.12
N SER A 138 -1.47 13.31 1.33
CA SER A 138 -1.91 14.40 2.19
C SER A 138 -2.60 15.47 1.36
N ALA A 139 -3.81 15.87 1.75
CA ALA A 139 -4.44 17.05 1.18
C ALA A 139 -3.98 18.29 1.95
N ILE A 140 -3.65 19.34 1.22
CA ILE A 140 -3.51 20.68 1.78
C ILE A 140 -4.92 21.25 1.87
N LEU A 141 -5.39 21.48 3.09
CA LEU A 141 -6.73 22.05 3.31
C LEU A 141 -6.79 23.49 2.77
N PRO A 142 -7.96 24.01 2.41
CA PRO A 142 -8.11 25.37 1.86
C PRO A 142 -7.49 26.45 2.74
N GLU A 143 -7.60 26.31 4.04
CA GLU A 143 -7.02 27.24 5.05
C GLU A 143 -5.49 27.34 4.98
N ASN A 144 -4.82 26.32 4.41
CA ASN A 144 -3.37 26.24 4.28
C ASN A 144 -2.90 26.49 2.83
N VAL A 145 -3.81 26.71 1.88
CA VAL A 145 -3.47 27.04 0.49
C VAL A 145 -3.41 28.58 0.38
N ASN A 146 -2.30 29.17 0.82
CA ASN A 146 -2.09 30.63 0.81
C ASN A 146 -1.61 31.16 -0.57
N THR A 147 -1.91 30.44 -1.67
CA THR A 147 -1.42 30.80 -3.00
C THR A 147 -2.60 31.17 -3.88
N GLY A 148 -2.59 32.38 -4.44
CA GLY A 148 -3.58 32.87 -5.39
C GLY A 148 -2.96 33.23 -6.73
N PHE A 149 -3.77 33.70 -7.71
CA PHE A 149 -3.27 34.16 -9.00
C PHE A 149 -2.38 35.40 -8.91
N ALA A 150 -2.47 36.15 -7.82
CA ALA A 150 -1.60 37.29 -7.57
C ALA A 150 -0.13 36.86 -7.35
N ASP A 151 0.08 35.64 -6.86
CA ASP A 151 1.41 35.08 -6.61
C ASP A 151 2.03 34.47 -7.88
N VAL A 152 1.25 34.29 -8.93
CA VAL A 152 1.70 33.80 -10.23
C VAL A 152 1.98 34.99 -11.14
N ALA A 153 3.25 35.26 -11.43
CA ALA A 153 3.63 36.32 -12.37
C ALA A 153 3.50 35.87 -13.82
N GLY A 154 2.85 36.67 -14.65
CA GLY A 154 2.62 36.39 -16.07
C GLY A 154 1.61 35.29 -16.37
N ASN A 155 1.71 34.74 -17.59
CA ASN A 155 0.79 33.75 -18.12
C ASN A 155 -0.68 34.21 -18.07
N ASP A 156 -0.95 35.46 -18.46
CA ASP A 156 -2.25 36.10 -18.31
C ASP A 156 -3.34 35.38 -19.14
N GLU A 157 -3.03 34.90 -20.34
CA GLU A 157 -3.95 34.09 -21.16
C GLU A 157 -4.29 32.74 -20.47
N ALA A 158 -3.28 32.09 -19.87
CA ALA A 158 -3.51 30.86 -19.11
C ALA A 158 -4.38 31.12 -17.88
N LYS A 159 -4.13 32.23 -17.16
CA LYS A 159 -4.97 32.63 -16.01
C LYS A 159 -6.41 32.92 -16.40
N GLU A 160 -6.65 33.61 -17.53
CA GLU A 160 -7.99 33.89 -18.03
C GLU A 160 -8.75 32.58 -18.33
N SER A 161 -8.10 31.64 -19.05
CA SER A 161 -8.67 30.33 -19.34
C SER A 161 -8.98 29.52 -18.07
N ILE A 162 -8.14 29.65 -17.06
CA ILE A 162 -8.30 28.94 -15.78
C ILE A 162 -9.34 29.62 -14.89
N GLN A 163 -9.51 30.94 -15.00
CA GLN A 163 -10.49 31.69 -14.23
C GLN A 163 -11.92 31.20 -14.44
N GLU A 164 -12.25 30.78 -15.68
CA GLU A 164 -13.54 30.15 -15.97
C GLU A 164 -13.75 28.86 -15.14
N ILE A 165 -12.70 28.08 -14.96
CA ILE A 165 -12.73 26.83 -14.19
C ILE A 165 -12.91 27.13 -12.71
N VAL A 166 -12.21 28.13 -12.20
CA VAL A 166 -12.35 28.61 -10.82
C VAL A 166 -13.79 29.08 -10.57
N ASP A 167 -14.39 29.86 -11.49
CA ASP A 167 -15.78 30.30 -11.37
C ASP A 167 -16.74 29.11 -11.39
N PHE A 168 -16.47 28.10 -12.22
CA PHE A 168 -17.29 26.89 -12.28
C PHE A 168 -17.24 26.10 -10.96
N ILE A 169 -16.05 25.92 -10.37
CA ILE A 169 -15.90 25.23 -9.08
C ILE A 169 -16.64 25.97 -7.96
N LYS A 170 -16.58 27.32 -7.97
CA LYS A 170 -17.26 28.17 -6.99
C LYS A 170 -18.78 28.11 -7.17
N ASN A 171 -19.25 28.26 -8.40
CA ASN A 171 -20.64 28.49 -8.77
C ASN A 171 -21.20 27.44 -9.74
N PRO A 172 -21.21 26.14 -9.39
CA PRO A 172 -21.60 25.07 -10.32
C PRO A 172 -23.06 25.20 -10.76
N GLU A 173 -23.93 25.68 -9.92
CA GLU A 173 -25.38 25.86 -10.22
C GLU A 173 -25.63 26.82 -11.39
N LYS A 174 -24.84 27.90 -11.49
CA LYS A 174 -24.88 28.86 -12.57
C LYS A 174 -24.71 28.18 -13.95
N TYR A 175 -23.77 27.25 -14.02
CA TYR A 175 -23.44 26.56 -15.27
C TYR A 175 -24.41 25.41 -15.57
N ALA A 176 -24.89 24.73 -14.53
CA ALA A 176 -25.87 23.65 -14.64
C ALA A 176 -27.19 24.14 -15.27
N GLN A 177 -27.61 25.37 -15.00
CA GLN A 177 -28.80 26.00 -15.62
C GLN A 177 -28.72 26.08 -17.15
N TYR A 178 -27.52 26.19 -17.71
CA TYR A 178 -27.25 26.22 -19.13
C TYR A 178 -26.87 24.86 -19.72
N GLY A 179 -26.88 23.79 -18.90
CA GLY A 179 -26.43 22.45 -19.30
C GLY A 179 -24.94 22.33 -19.57
N ALA A 180 -24.14 23.32 -19.12
CA ALA A 180 -22.69 23.28 -19.25
C ALA A 180 -22.07 22.30 -18.24
N ARG A 181 -21.04 21.60 -18.69
CA ARG A 181 -20.32 20.60 -17.87
C ARG A 181 -18.93 21.10 -17.54
N LEU A 182 -18.50 20.82 -16.29
CA LEU A 182 -17.14 21.09 -15.85
C LEU A 182 -16.16 20.21 -16.65
N PRO A 183 -15.07 20.77 -17.17
CA PRO A 183 -13.99 19.93 -17.71
C PRO A 183 -13.42 19.08 -16.57
N ARG A 184 -13.39 17.76 -16.80
CA ARG A 184 -12.95 16.78 -15.77
C ARG A 184 -11.45 16.82 -15.53
N GLY A 185 -10.69 17.17 -16.56
CA GLY A 185 -9.25 17.22 -16.50
C GLY A 185 -8.65 18.34 -17.32
N ILE A 186 -7.52 18.85 -16.83
CA ILE A 186 -6.74 19.91 -17.46
C ILE A 186 -5.28 19.44 -17.51
N ILE A 187 -4.61 19.61 -18.64
CA ILE A 187 -3.16 19.41 -18.74
C ILE A 187 -2.47 20.76 -18.80
N PHE A 188 -1.57 21.00 -17.85
CA PHE A 188 -0.58 22.07 -17.92
C PHE A 188 0.68 21.53 -18.57
N TYR A 189 1.10 22.14 -19.66
CA TYR A 189 2.35 21.75 -20.33
C TYR A 189 3.25 22.97 -20.59
N GLY A 190 4.53 22.74 -20.79
CA GLY A 190 5.51 23.79 -21.04
C GLY A 190 6.86 23.46 -20.40
N SER A 191 7.82 24.34 -20.60
CA SER A 191 9.20 24.17 -20.13
C SER A 191 9.29 23.93 -18.62
N PRO A 192 10.31 23.22 -18.12
CA PRO A 192 10.49 23.01 -16.69
C PRO A 192 10.73 24.33 -15.95
N GLY A 193 10.18 24.43 -14.74
CA GLY A 193 10.35 25.62 -13.88
C GLY A 193 9.52 26.84 -14.29
N THR A 194 8.51 26.69 -15.17
CA THR A 194 7.62 27.79 -15.57
C THR A 194 6.49 28.09 -14.57
N GLY A 195 6.35 27.25 -13.52
CA GLY A 195 5.36 27.46 -12.47
C GLY A 195 4.06 26.64 -12.60
N LYS A 196 4.04 25.52 -13.35
CA LYS A 196 2.89 24.64 -13.49
C LYS A 196 2.27 24.20 -12.15
N THR A 197 3.09 23.76 -11.22
CA THR A 197 2.67 23.39 -9.86
C THR A 197 2.13 24.58 -9.07
N LEU A 198 2.74 25.77 -9.22
CA LEU A 198 2.30 27.01 -8.59
C LEU A 198 0.91 27.44 -9.11
N MET A 199 0.73 27.35 -10.44
CA MET A 199 -0.55 27.65 -11.08
C MET A 199 -1.67 26.71 -10.59
N ALA A 200 -1.38 25.40 -10.45
CA ALA A 200 -2.36 24.44 -9.93
C ALA A 200 -2.74 24.73 -8.45
N LYS A 201 -1.76 25.13 -7.62
CA LYS A 201 -2.04 25.61 -6.25
C LYS A 201 -2.89 26.85 -6.25
N ALA A 202 -2.62 27.81 -7.15
CA ALA A 202 -3.39 29.02 -7.27
C ALA A 202 -4.86 28.75 -7.63
N VAL A 203 -5.12 27.77 -8.53
CA VAL A 203 -6.49 27.31 -8.83
C VAL A 203 -7.22 26.85 -7.56
N ALA A 204 -6.59 26.02 -6.76
CA ALA A 204 -7.19 25.52 -5.53
C ALA A 204 -7.41 26.63 -4.50
N GLY A 205 -6.43 27.53 -4.32
CA GLY A 205 -6.52 28.67 -3.42
C GLY A 205 -7.61 29.65 -3.82
N GLU A 206 -7.67 30.03 -5.09
CA GLU A 206 -8.75 30.89 -5.61
C GLU A 206 -10.12 30.23 -5.52
N SER A 207 -10.20 28.92 -5.72
CA SER A 207 -11.46 28.18 -5.61
C SER A 207 -11.89 27.92 -4.18
N GLY A 208 -10.98 28.06 -3.19
CA GLY A 208 -11.25 27.75 -1.80
C GLY A 208 -11.50 26.26 -1.55
N VAL A 209 -10.84 25.37 -2.29
CA VAL A 209 -11.01 23.91 -2.20
C VAL A 209 -9.71 23.21 -1.79
N PRO A 210 -9.77 22.00 -1.21
CA PRO A 210 -8.59 21.20 -0.88
C PRO A 210 -7.73 20.93 -2.10
N PHE A 211 -6.40 20.90 -1.90
CA PHE A 211 -5.40 20.60 -2.90
C PHE A 211 -4.67 19.29 -2.57
N ILE A 212 -4.74 18.30 -3.45
CA ILE A 212 -4.05 17.02 -3.30
C ILE A 212 -2.99 16.92 -4.39
N ALA A 213 -1.71 17.00 -4.02
CA ALA A 213 -0.61 16.88 -4.96
C ALA A 213 0.03 15.50 -4.90
N VAL A 214 0.29 14.93 -6.05
CA VAL A 214 0.96 13.64 -6.25
C VAL A 214 1.87 13.72 -7.46
N SER A 215 2.90 12.87 -7.51
CA SER A 215 3.71 12.69 -8.72
C SER A 215 3.22 11.47 -9.51
N GLY A 216 3.25 11.52 -10.83
CA GLY A 216 3.01 10.37 -11.68
C GLY A 216 3.92 9.19 -11.35
N SER A 217 5.16 9.47 -10.93
CA SER A 217 6.12 8.46 -10.47
C SER A 217 5.70 7.72 -9.19
N ASP A 218 4.85 8.31 -8.35
CA ASP A 218 4.34 7.65 -7.13
C ASP A 218 3.47 6.43 -7.43
N PHE A 219 2.96 6.34 -8.66
CA PHE A 219 2.10 5.26 -9.10
C PHE A 219 2.84 4.17 -9.89
N VAL A 220 4.07 4.45 -10.33
CA VAL A 220 4.91 3.45 -11.02
C VAL A 220 5.63 2.61 -9.98
N GLN A 221 5.25 1.35 -9.84
CA GLN A 221 5.81 0.41 -8.85
C GLN A 221 6.25 -0.87 -9.55
N MET A 222 7.15 -1.65 -8.90
CA MET A 222 7.60 -2.96 -9.40
C MET A 222 6.54 -4.07 -9.25
N TYR A 223 5.47 -3.85 -8.47
CA TYR A 223 4.46 -4.88 -8.17
C TYR A 223 3.15 -4.58 -8.89
N VAL A 224 2.69 -5.54 -9.68
CA VAL A 224 1.46 -5.44 -10.47
C VAL A 224 0.24 -5.11 -9.60
N GLY A 225 -0.53 -4.11 -10.01
CA GLY A 225 -1.78 -3.70 -9.37
C GLY A 225 -1.65 -2.72 -8.21
N VAL A 226 -0.44 -2.43 -7.72
CA VAL A 226 -0.24 -1.47 -6.63
C VAL A 226 -0.54 -0.04 -7.09
N GLY A 227 -0.05 0.34 -8.27
CA GLY A 227 -0.31 1.64 -8.88
C GLY A 227 -1.82 1.90 -9.08
N ALA A 228 -2.53 0.94 -9.66
CA ALA A 228 -3.98 1.01 -9.86
C ALA A 228 -4.76 1.13 -8.53
N SER A 229 -4.31 0.44 -7.48
CA SER A 229 -4.92 0.57 -6.13
C SER A 229 -4.71 1.97 -5.55
N ARG A 230 -3.52 2.55 -5.70
CA ARG A 230 -3.20 3.91 -5.24
C ARG A 230 -4.04 4.96 -5.95
N ILE A 231 -4.25 4.82 -7.26
CA ILE A 231 -5.16 5.70 -8.02
C ILE A 231 -6.56 5.67 -7.40
N ARG A 232 -7.14 4.47 -7.20
CA ARG A 232 -8.47 4.35 -6.59
C ARG A 232 -8.53 4.94 -5.18
N ASP A 233 -7.49 4.76 -4.37
CA ASP A 233 -7.41 5.34 -3.02
C ASP A 233 -7.33 6.87 -3.04
N LEU A 234 -6.59 7.45 -4.01
CA LEU A 234 -6.53 8.89 -4.25
C LEU A 234 -7.91 9.45 -4.57
N PHE A 235 -8.61 8.88 -5.56
CA PHE A 235 -9.94 9.33 -5.97
C PHE A 235 -10.99 9.10 -4.88
N LYS A 236 -10.93 7.98 -4.16
CA LYS A 236 -11.79 7.75 -3.00
C LYS A 236 -11.62 8.82 -1.93
N LYS A 237 -10.38 9.25 -1.69
CA LYS A 237 -10.09 10.33 -0.75
C LYS A 237 -10.60 11.67 -1.27
N ALA A 238 -10.44 11.96 -2.56
CA ALA A 238 -10.94 13.18 -3.19
C ALA A 238 -12.47 13.29 -3.03
N ARG A 239 -13.20 12.20 -3.26
CA ARG A 239 -14.66 12.14 -3.06
C ARG A 239 -15.08 12.42 -1.60
N CYS A 240 -14.25 12.08 -0.61
CA CYS A 240 -14.53 12.41 0.79
C CYS A 240 -14.54 13.92 1.07
N TYR A 241 -13.84 14.72 0.25
CA TYR A 241 -13.86 16.18 0.36
C TYR A 241 -15.01 16.82 -0.43
N GLY A 242 -15.64 16.11 -1.34
CA GLY A 242 -16.66 16.60 -2.26
C GLY A 242 -16.06 17.46 -3.37
N LYS A 243 -15.63 18.68 -3.07
CA LYS A 243 -14.93 19.58 -4.01
C LYS A 243 -13.43 19.58 -3.71
N CYS A 244 -12.58 19.35 -4.71
CA CYS A 244 -11.12 19.44 -4.55
C CYS A 244 -10.41 19.52 -5.90
N VAL A 245 -9.14 19.95 -5.86
CA VAL A 245 -8.22 19.89 -6.98
C VAL A 245 -7.22 18.75 -6.70
N ILE A 246 -7.16 17.78 -7.62
CA ILE A 246 -6.12 16.77 -7.67
C ILE A 246 -5.05 17.24 -8.65
N PHE A 247 -3.82 17.37 -8.22
CA PHE A 247 -2.69 17.71 -9.07
C PHE A 247 -1.77 16.52 -9.25
N ILE A 248 -1.52 16.14 -10.48
CA ILE A 248 -0.62 15.04 -10.86
C ILE A 248 0.55 15.63 -11.62
N ASP A 249 1.70 15.75 -10.98
CA ASP A 249 2.92 16.20 -11.65
C ASP A 249 3.54 15.05 -12.43
N GLU A 250 4.29 15.36 -13.49
CA GLU A 250 4.97 14.38 -14.34
C GLU A 250 4.05 13.25 -14.83
N ILE A 251 2.87 13.60 -15.35
CA ILE A 251 1.88 12.61 -15.83
C ILE A 251 2.43 11.70 -16.94
N ASP A 252 3.47 12.14 -17.66
CA ASP A 252 4.20 11.38 -18.66
C ASP A 252 4.89 10.13 -18.09
N ALA A 253 5.11 10.06 -16.77
CA ALA A 253 5.57 8.83 -16.11
C ALA A 253 4.54 7.68 -16.24
N LEU A 254 3.23 8.00 -16.27
CA LEU A 254 2.12 7.05 -16.39
C LEU A 254 1.67 6.88 -17.84
N GLY A 255 1.56 7.97 -18.58
CA GLY A 255 0.91 8.05 -19.87
C GLY A 255 1.85 8.32 -21.03
N LYS A 256 3.00 7.64 -21.11
CA LYS A 256 3.93 7.75 -22.24
C LYS A 256 3.41 6.98 -23.45
N LYS A 257 3.48 7.61 -24.66
CA LYS A 257 3.21 6.92 -25.94
C LYS A 257 4.02 5.63 -26.06
N ARG A 258 3.39 4.59 -26.62
CA ARG A 258 4.04 3.32 -26.93
C ARG A 258 5.03 3.52 -28.07
N ASP A 259 6.31 3.56 -27.77
CA ASP A 259 7.34 3.32 -28.77
C ASP A 259 7.32 1.82 -29.05
N GLY A 260 7.07 1.40 -30.30
CA GLY A 260 6.81 0.02 -30.72
C GLY A 260 7.94 -1.02 -30.48
N GLY A 261 8.62 -0.95 -29.35
CA GLY A 261 9.65 -1.88 -28.90
C GLY A 261 9.09 -2.99 -28.02
N LEU A 262 9.55 -4.22 -28.27
CA LEU A 262 9.27 -5.47 -27.57
C LEU A 262 9.90 -5.50 -26.15
N ASP A 263 9.50 -4.59 -25.25
CA ASP A 263 9.97 -4.64 -23.87
C ASP A 263 8.85 -5.18 -22.96
N GLY A 264 9.02 -6.48 -22.64
CA GLY A 264 8.05 -7.24 -21.86
C GLY A 264 8.15 -6.94 -20.36
N GLY A 265 6.98 -6.78 -19.71
CA GLY A 265 6.78 -6.88 -18.27
C GLY A 265 6.61 -5.57 -17.51
N GLY A 266 7.26 -4.48 -17.88
CA GLY A 266 7.09 -3.18 -17.22
C GLY A 266 5.96 -2.32 -17.78
N ASN A 267 5.48 -2.65 -18.98
CA ASN A 267 4.44 -1.90 -19.67
C ASN A 267 3.04 -2.28 -19.16
N ASP A 268 2.81 -3.55 -18.78
CA ASP A 268 1.50 -4.02 -18.34
C ASP A 268 1.02 -3.32 -17.05
N GLU A 269 1.94 -3.03 -16.12
CA GLU A 269 1.59 -2.33 -14.88
C GLU A 269 1.25 -0.86 -15.13
N ARG A 270 2.03 -0.19 -15.98
CA ARG A 270 1.75 1.21 -16.38
C ARG A 270 0.40 1.31 -17.08
N ASP A 271 0.13 0.42 -18.02
CA ASP A 271 -1.14 0.36 -18.75
C ASP A 271 -2.32 0.09 -17.79
N GLN A 272 -2.15 -0.81 -16.81
CA GLN A 272 -3.16 -1.06 -15.80
C GLN A 272 -3.40 0.16 -14.91
N THR A 273 -2.34 0.85 -14.52
CA THR A 273 -2.42 2.07 -13.71
C THR A 273 -3.06 3.22 -14.49
N LEU A 274 -2.65 3.41 -15.75
CA LEU A 274 -3.26 4.38 -16.66
C LEU A 274 -4.75 4.11 -16.85
N ASN A 275 -5.13 2.86 -17.12
CA ASN A 275 -6.53 2.46 -17.26
C ASN A 275 -7.34 2.71 -15.98
N ALA A 276 -6.74 2.52 -14.80
CA ALA A 276 -7.38 2.85 -13.53
C ALA A 276 -7.64 4.37 -13.41
N LEU A 277 -6.65 5.21 -13.78
CA LEU A 277 -6.82 6.67 -13.82
C LEU A 277 -7.95 7.08 -14.77
N LEU A 278 -7.93 6.55 -15.99
CA LEU A 278 -8.94 6.85 -17.00
C LEU A 278 -10.35 6.41 -16.57
N SER A 279 -10.45 5.27 -15.90
CA SER A 279 -11.70 4.75 -15.34
C SER A 279 -12.25 5.63 -14.23
N GLU A 280 -11.39 6.05 -13.28
CA GLU A 280 -11.80 6.93 -12.18
C GLU A 280 -12.22 8.31 -12.69
N MET A 281 -11.51 8.89 -13.67
CA MET A 281 -11.90 10.16 -14.30
C MET A 281 -13.23 10.04 -15.07
N SER A 282 -13.46 8.94 -15.79
CA SER A 282 -14.70 8.71 -16.52
C SER A 282 -15.90 8.44 -15.59
N GLY A 283 -15.64 7.95 -14.38
CA GLY A 283 -16.65 7.63 -13.37
C GLY A 283 -17.13 8.81 -12.53
N PHE A 284 -16.64 10.04 -12.76
CA PHE A 284 -17.16 11.22 -12.08
C PHE A 284 -18.60 11.52 -12.52
N GLU A 285 -19.49 11.73 -11.54
CA GLU A 285 -20.78 12.34 -11.80
C GLU A 285 -20.58 13.83 -12.14
N ASP A 286 -21.43 14.37 -13.00
CA ASP A 286 -21.27 15.73 -13.56
C ASP A 286 -21.25 16.86 -12.49
N ASN A 287 -21.51 16.55 -11.22
CA ASN A 287 -21.64 17.50 -10.11
C ASN A 287 -20.65 17.28 -8.94
N GLU A 288 -19.69 16.37 -9.06
CA GLU A 288 -18.79 16.07 -7.90
C GLU A 288 -17.82 17.22 -7.55
N GLY A 289 -17.62 18.20 -8.43
CA GLY A 289 -16.75 19.36 -8.17
C GLY A 289 -15.27 19.02 -8.02
N ILE A 290 -14.85 17.83 -8.45
CA ILE A 290 -13.47 17.37 -8.46
C ILE A 290 -12.85 17.70 -9.81
N VAL A 291 -11.72 18.41 -9.81
CA VAL A 291 -10.94 18.75 -11.00
C VAL A 291 -9.58 18.10 -10.92
N VAL A 292 -9.19 17.38 -11.97
CA VAL A 292 -7.86 16.79 -12.10
C VAL A 292 -7.00 17.71 -12.97
N ILE A 293 -5.88 18.19 -12.42
CA ILE A 293 -4.90 18.98 -13.15
C ILE A 293 -3.64 18.12 -13.29
N ALA A 294 -3.27 17.77 -14.50
CA ALA A 294 -2.00 17.09 -14.77
C ALA A 294 -0.95 18.08 -15.26
N ALA A 295 0.32 17.83 -14.97
CA ALA A 295 1.43 18.59 -15.51
C ALA A 295 2.42 17.69 -16.24
N THR A 296 2.96 18.21 -17.36
CA THR A 296 4.04 17.56 -18.11
C THR A 296 4.99 18.60 -18.71
N ASN A 297 6.24 18.22 -18.89
CA ASN A 297 7.21 19.00 -19.65
C ASN A 297 7.22 18.60 -21.14
N ARG A 298 6.52 17.51 -21.51
CA ARG A 298 6.61 16.88 -22.83
C ARG A 298 5.23 16.45 -23.32
N MET A 299 4.46 17.41 -23.85
CA MET A 299 3.12 17.15 -24.37
C MET A 299 3.10 16.12 -25.52
N ASP A 300 4.13 16.10 -26.34
CA ASP A 300 4.35 15.17 -27.45
C ASP A 300 4.46 13.70 -27.03
N SER A 301 4.88 13.45 -25.80
CA SER A 301 5.07 12.11 -25.23
C SER A 301 3.82 11.54 -24.56
N ILE A 302 2.74 12.33 -24.42
CA ILE A 302 1.51 11.89 -23.75
C ILE A 302 0.69 10.93 -24.63
N ASP A 303 0.18 9.86 -24.01
CA ASP A 303 -0.71 8.90 -24.66
C ASP A 303 -2.03 9.59 -25.08
N GLU A 304 -2.44 9.38 -26.33
CA GLU A 304 -3.66 9.96 -26.90
C GLU A 304 -4.94 9.56 -26.13
N ALA A 305 -4.90 8.44 -25.43
CA ALA A 305 -6.01 8.02 -24.59
C ALA A 305 -6.30 9.03 -23.46
N LEU A 306 -5.30 9.71 -22.91
CA LEU A 306 -5.48 10.77 -21.91
C LEU A 306 -6.13 12.02 -22.48
N LEU A 307 -5.90 12.30 -23.77
CA LEU A 307 -6.35 13.53 -24.46
C LEU A 307 -7.76 13.42 -25.04
N ARG A 308 -8.42 12.26 -24.90
CA ARG A 308 -9.77 12.07 -25.43
C ARG A 308 -10.80 12.83 -24.59
N PRO A 309 -11.89 13.35 -25.24
CA PRO A 309 -12.99 14.03 -24.55
C PRO A 309 -13.53 13.24 -23.35
N GLY A 310 -13.85 13.94 -22.26
CA GLY A 310 -14.29 13.36 -21.00
C GLY A 310 -13.15 12.92 -20.08
N ARG A 311 -11.90 13.27 -20.42
CA ARG A 311 -10.69 13.00 -19.63
C ARG A 311 -9.93 14.30 -19.39
N PHE A 312 -8.84 14.52 -20.11
CA PHE A 312 -8.16 15.83 -20.08
C PHE A 312 -8.63 16.68 -21.27
N ASP A 313 -9.73 17.38 -21.05
CA ASP A 313 -10.42 18.12 -22.10
C ASP A 313 -9.75 19.45 -22.46
N ARG A 314 -9.02 20.04 -21.51
CA ARG A 314 -8.34 21.31 -21.70
C ARG A 314 -6.83 21.16 -21.61
N HIS A 315 -6.12 21.76 -22.56
CA HIS A 315 -4.66 21.79 -22.62
C HIS A 315 -4.23 23.25 -22.54
N ILE A 316 -3.49 23.60 -21.51
CA ILE A 316 -3.06 24.98 -21.22
C ILE A 316 -1.55 25.04 -21.19
N GLU A 317 -0.97 25.82 -22.05
CA GLU A 317 0.46 26.06 -22.09
C GLU A 317 0.87 27.06 -21.00
N ILE A 318 1.82 26.69 -20.17
CA ILE A 318 2.46 27.57 -19.21
C ILE A 318 3.80 28.01 -19.81
N GLN A 319 3.78 29.16 -20.42
CA GLN A 319 4.90 29.70 -21.20
C GLN A 319 6.03 30.22 -20.31
N LEU A 320 7.19 30.44 -20.93
CA LEU A 320 8.27 31.19 -20.29
C LEU A 320 7.82 32.63 -20.05
N PRO A 321 8.24 33.24 -18.90
CA PRO A 321 7.79 34.58 -18.55
C PRO A 321 8.34 35.62 -19.54
N ASP A 322 7.51 36.56 -19.92
CA ASP A 322 7.91 37.76 -20.67
C ASP A 322 8.71 38.71 -19.79
N ILE A 323 9.16 39.84 -20.33
CA ILE A 323 10.02 40.80 -19.61
C ILE A 323 9.33 41.30 -18.34
N GLN A 324 8.06 41.65 -18.44
CA GLN A 324 7.30 42.19 -17.30
C GLN A 324 7.12 41.14 -16.19
N SER A 325 6.81 39.92 -16.60
CA SER A 325 6.69 38.78 -15.68
C SER A 325 8.01 38.43 -15.03
N ARG A 326 9.13 38.45 -15.79
CA ARG A 326 10.49 38.24 -15.22
C ARG A 326 10.81 39.30 -14.18
N LEU A 327 10.49 40.57 -14.45
CA LEU A 327 10.66 41.64 -13.46
C LEU A 327 9.87 41.35 -12.17
N LYS A 328 8.59 41.01 -12.28
CA LYS A 328 7.74 40.67 -11.11
C LYS A 328 8.28 39.47 -10.33
N ILE A 329 8.79 38.44 -11.03
CA ILE A 329 9.39 37.27 -10.41
C ILE A 329 10.67 37.67 -9.65
N LEU A 330 11.54 38.46 -10.29
CA LEU A 330 12.75 38.95 -9.64
C LEU A 330 12.46 39.80 -8.43
N GLU A 331 11.49 40.74 -8.51
CA GLU A 331 11.03 41.54 -7.38
C GLU A 331 10.48 40.69 -6.24
N HIS A 332 9.70 39.64 -6.57
CA HIS A 332 9.16 38.72 -5.57
C HIS A 332 10.26 37.99 -4.79
N HIS A 333 11.24 37.42 -5.50
CA HIS A 333 12.36 36.71 -4.86
C HIS A 333 13.43 37.60 -4.26
N ALA A 334 13.42 38.88 -4.60
CA ALA A 334 14.31 39.90 -4.03
C ALA A 334 13.81 40.45 -2.68
N LYS A 335 12.52 40.34 -2.34
CA LYS A 335 11.90 40.94 -1.13
C LYS A 335 12.65 40.62 0.17
N ASN A 336 13.20 39.42 0.29
CA ASN A 336 13.89 38.93 1.49
C ASN A 336 15.42 38.88 1.33
N LYS A 337 15.98 39.58 0.32
CA LYS A 337 17.41 39.60 0.06
C LYS A 337 17.94 41.03 0.16
N PRO A 338 19.11 41.26 0.81
CA PRO A 338 19.71 42.57 0.90
C PRO A 338 20.37 42.89 -0.45
N LEU A 339 19.65 43.56 -1.34
CA LEU A 339 20.22 44.04 -2.63
C LEU A 339 20.87 45.39 -2.45
N ASP A 340 22.02 45.58 -3.11
CA ASP A 340 22.67 46.90 -3.23
C ASP A 340 21.82 47.84 -4.11
N LYS A 341 21.89 49.14 -3.84
CA LYS A 341 21.14 50.19 -4.57
C LYS A 341 21.45 50.24 -6.05
N ASN A 342 22.62 49.77 -6.45
CA ASN A 342 23.06 49.76 -7.85
C ASN A 342 22.51 48.56 -8.64
N VAL A 343 21.82 47.61 -8.00
CA VAL A 343 21.22 46.46 -8.68
C VAL A 343 19.91 46.88 -9.32
N ASP A 344 19.90 46.94 -10.65
CA ASP A 344 18.73 47.23 -11.47
C ASP A 344 18.05 45.94 -11.92
N LEU A 345 16.93 45.57 -11.24
CA LEU A 345 16.14 44.38 -11.57
C LEU A 345 15.50 44.50 -12.98
N THR A 346 15.22 45.69 -13.47
CA THR A 346 14.69 45.91 -14.83
C THR A 346 15.71 45.52 -15.88
N LYS A 347 16.97 45.93 -15.68
CA LYS A 347 18.09 45.56 -16.54
C LYS A 347 18.30 44.03 -16.49
N LEU A 348 18.27 43.45 -15.31
CA LEU A 348 18.39 42.01 -15.10
C LEU A 348 17.25 41.23 -15.81
N ALA A 349 16.00 41.70 -15.73
CA ALA A 349 14.86 41.13 -16.44
C ALA A 349 15.05 41.15 -17.98
N ARG A 350 15.71 42.16 -18.52
CA ARG A 350 16.05 42.21 -19.96
C ARG A 350 17.18 41.26 -20.34
N GLN A 351 18.13 41.03 -19.47
CA GLN A 351 19.29 40.14 -19.70
C GLN A 351 18.90 38.66 -19.58
N THR A 352 17.92 38.33 -18.78
CA THR A 352 17.49 36.93 -18.48
C THR A 352 16.50 36.39 -19.49
N VAL A 353 16.73 36.60 -20.79
CA VAL A 353 15.90 36.07 -21.87
C VAL A 353 15.88 34.54 -21.80
N TYR A 354 14.72 33.91 -21.99
CA TYR A 354 14.48 32.47 -21.87
C TYR A 354 14.70 31.86 -20.47
N PHE A 355 14.83 32.66 -19.42
CA PHE A 355 14.85 32.14 -18.08
C PHE A 355 13.41 31.81 -17.60
N SER A 356 13.25 30.62 -17.05
CA SER A 356 12.03 30.25 -16.33
C SER A 356 12.02 30.88 -14.93
N GLY A 357 10.88 30.88 -14.26
CA GLY A 357 10.76 31.38 -12.89
C GLY A 357 11.77 30.74 -11.93
N ALA A 358 11.94 29.42 -12.00
CA ALA A 358 12.92 28.70 -11.19
C ALA A 358 14.38 29.10 -11.49
N LYS A 359 14.70 29.42 -12.75
CA LYS A 359 16.02 29.89 -13.09
C LYS A 359 16.29 31.30 -12.54
N LEU A 360 15.28 32.17 -12.53
CA LEU A 360 15.41 33.54 -11.96
C LEU A 360 15.56 33.47 -10.43
N GLU A 361 14.81 32.61 -9.76
CA GLU A 361 14.95 32.33 -8.33
C GLU A 361 16.37 31.83 -8.00
N ASN A 362 16.86 30.84 -8.77
CA ASN A 362 18.19 30.28 -8.57
C ASN A 362 19.27 31.31 -8.81
N LEU A 363 19.16 32.19 -9.82
CA LEU A 363 20.09 33.25 -10.10
C LEU A 363 20.26 34.19 -8.89
N LEU A 364 19.16 34.65 -8.31
CA LEU A 364 19.20 35.50 -7.11
C LEU A 364 19.72 34.75 -5.88
N ASN A 365 19.48 33.45 -5.78
CA ASN A 365 20.02 32.64 -4.71
C ASN A 365 21.53 32.45 -4.83
N GLU A 366 22.03 32.13 -6.03
CA GLU A 366 23.45 32.03 -6.28
C GLU A 366 24.18 33.37 -6.05
N ALA A 367 23.59 34.48 -6.49
CA ALA A 367 24.12 35.80 -6.21
C ALA A 367 24.22 36.07 -4.68
N ALA A 368 23.23 35.67 -3.91
CA ALA A 368 23.28 35.77 -2.45
C ALA A 368 24.39 34.89 -1.84
N ILE A 369 24.62 33.69 -2.36
CA ILE A 369 25.72 32.81 -1.93
C ILE A 369 27.08 33.45 -2.27
N GLN A 370 27.25 34.08 -3.44
CA GLN A 370 28.47 34.76 -3.81
C GLN A 370 28.76 35.97 -2.90
N ALA A 371 27.74 36.78 -2.59
CA ALA A 371 27.86 37.89 -1.65
C ALA A 371 28.28 37.40 -0.25
N ALA A 372 27.65 36.31 0.25
CA ALA A 372 28.01 35.72 1.54
C ALA A 372 29.48 35.21 1.57
N ARG A 373 29.97 34.60 0.48
CA ARG A 373 31.36 34.13 0.37
C ARG A 373 32.36 35.31 0.42
N ARG A 374 31.97 36.46 -0.10
CA ARG A 374 32.76 37.69 -0.05
C ARG A 374 32.63 38.43 1.28
N SER A 375 31.75 37.96 2.19
CA SER A 375 31.48 38.62 3.47
C SER A 375 31.05 40.08 3.31
N VAL A 376 30.22 40.38 2.30
CA VAL A 376 29.63 41.71 2.07
C VAL A 376 28.19 41.77 2.61
N ASP A 377 27.74 42.97 3.02
CA ASP A 377 26.42 43.16 3.67
C ASP A 377 25.24 43.13 2.67
N SER A 378 25.51 43.27 1.36
CA SER A 378 24.50 43.31 0.32
C SER A 378 24.97 42.64 -0.97
N ILE A 379 24.01 42.12 -1.73
CA ILE A 379 24.24 41.50 -3.04
C ILE A 379 24.56 42.60 -4.05
N GLN A 380 25.73 42.58 -4.60
CA GLN A 380 26.22 43.55 -5.59
C GLN A 380 26.03 43.05 -7.02
N VAL A 381 26.16 43.96 -7.99
CA VAL A 381 26.06 43.63 -9.43
C VAL A 381 27.06 42.55 -9.82
N GLU A 382 28.28 42.59 -9.27
CA GLU A 382 29.31 41.57 -9.52
C GLU A 382 28.91 40.17 -9.04
N ASP A 383 28.14 40.05 -7.94
CA ASP A 383 27.67 38.77 -7.43
C ASP A 383 26.63 38.16 -8.39
N ILE A 384 25.77 39.00 -8.97
CA ILE A 384 24.79 38.60 -9.98
C ILE A 384 25.51 38.18 -11.28
N GLU A 385 26.49 38.95 -11.73
CA GLU A 385 27.28 38.62 -12.92
C GLU A 385 28.00 37.27 -12.76
N ARG A 386 28.55 36.98 -11.57
CA ARG A 386 29.20 35.69 -11.28
C ARG A 386 28.18 34.53 -11.21
N ALA A 387 26.96 34.82 -10.81
CA ALA A 387 25.89 33.82 -10.74
C ALA A 387 25.30 33.46 -12.12
N PHE A 388 25.60 34.27 -13.16
CA PHE A 388 25.16 34.01 -14.53
C PHE A 388 26.01 32.92 -15.21
N TYR A 389 27.23 32.68 -14.75
CA TYR A 389 28.18 31.69 -15.28
C TYR A 389 28.31 30.48 -14.32
#